data_6f1fa6f9d6a9146a3d4f2c816759aff2
#
_entry.id   6f1fa6f9d6a9146a3d4f2c816759aff2
#
_cell.length_a   1.000
_cell.length_b   1.000
_cell.length_c   1.000
_cell.angle_alpha   90.00
_cell.angle_beta   90.00
_cell.angle_gamma   90.00
#
_symmetry.space_group_name_H-M   'P 1'
#
loop_
_entity.id
_entity.type
_entity.pdbx_description
1 polymer ?
#
loop_
_entity_poly.entity_id
_entity_poly.type
_entity_poly.pdbx_seq_one_letter_code
_entity_poly.pdbx_strand_id
1 'polypeptide(L)'
;MIQNIKTIELTETNYNEICELYSNFKKMNKNVFSFIKLKEIIKKLPDNHNIYVFLKDNEIVGVITLIIEQKIIHDGKCVGHIEDFVIKKDHRKTEVSTLLLDYVKILCEQNNCYKIILDCNPLLENYYTKKGYKNNGINMAYYF
;
A
#
# COMPACT_ATOMS: atom_id res chain seq x y z
N MET A 1 0.43 11.12 -15.09
CA MET A 1 0.71 10.92 -13.64
C MET A 1 0.33 9.53 -13.15
N ILE A 2 -0.82 8.97 -13.50
CA ILE A 2 -1.14 7.53 -13.25
C ILE A 2 -0.13 6.60 -13.94
N GLN A 3 0.47 7.02 -15.04
CA GLN A 3 1.54 6.29 -15.74
C GLN A 3 2.79 6.01 -14.88
N ASN A 4 2.96 6.75 -13.78
CA ASN A 4 4.06 6.57 -12.84
C ASN A 4 3.78 5.53 -11.76
N ILE A 5 2.56 4.97 -11.74
CA ILE A 5 2.16 3.92 -10.80
C ILE A 5 2.25 2.57 -11.52
N LYS A 6 2.99 1.64 -10.93
CA LYS A 6 3.18 0.29 -11.45
C LYS A 6 3.04 -0.74 -10.34
N THR A 7 2.67 -1.96 -10.71
CA THR A 7 2.84 -3.10 -9.81
C THR A 7 4.33 -3.26 -9.50
N ILE A 8 4.65 -3.63 -8.27
CA ILE A 8 6.04 -3.78 -7.84
C ILE A 8 6.76 -4.84 -8.67
N GLU A 9 7.88 -4.48 -9.21
CA GLU A 9 8.84 -5.39 -9.80
C GLU A 9 10.18 -5.22 -9.07
N LEU A 10 10.59 -6.25 -8.33
CA LEU A 10 11.80 -6.18 -7.53
C LEU A 10 13.03 -6.47 -8.40
N THR A 11 13.94 -5.50 -8.45
CA THR A 11 15.24 -5.58 -9.09
C THR A 11 16.36 -5.34 -8.08
N GLU A 12 17.57 -5.73 -8.40
CA GLU A 12 18.74 -5.44 -7.53
C GLU A 12 18.93 -3.94 -7.31
N THR A 13 18.59 -3.13 -8.31
CA THR A 13 18.73 -1.67 -8.25
C THR A 13 17.72 -1.03 -7.30
N ASN A 14 16.47 -1.47 -7.28
CA ASN A 14 15.42 -0.87 -6.44
C ASN A 14 15.24 -1.55 -5.08
N TYR A 15 15.91 -2.67 -4.81
CA TYR A 15 15.82 -3.39 -3.54
C TYR A 15 16.11 -2.51 -2.32
N ASN A 16 17.15 -1.67 -2.41
CA ASN A 16 17.51 -0.77 -1.31
C ASN A 16 16.45 0.30 -1.07
N GLU A 17 15.87 0.87 -2.12
CA GLU A 17 14.79 1.87 -2.04
C GLU A 17 13.55 1.29 -1.36
N ILE A 18 13.16 0.08 -1.73
CA ILE A 18 12.03 -0.63 -1.14
C ILE A 18 12.29 -0.93 0.34
N CYS A 19 13.47 -1.42 0.69
CA CYS A 19 13.83 -1.67 2.09
C CYS A 19 13.85 -0.39 2.92
N GLU A 20 14.29 0.73 2.36
CA GLU A 20 14.30 2.04 3.01
C GLU A 20 12.86 2.52 3.29
N LEU A 21 11.96 2.41 2.30
CA LEU A 21 10.56 2.77 2.47
C LEU A 21 9.89 1.94 3.57
N TYR A 22 10.00 0.62 3.53
CA TYR A 22 9.41 -0.25 4.56
C TYR A 22 10.05 -0.08 5.94
N SER A 23 11.29 0.37 6.02
CA SER A 23 11.96 0.68 7.29
C SER A 23 11.32 1.85 8.06
N ASN A 24 10.41 2.61 7.44
CA ASN A 24 9.56 3.58 8.14
C ASN A 24 8.56 2.92 9.10
N PHE A 25 8.17 1.66 8.87
CA PHE A 25 7.31 0.90 9.79
C PHE A 25 8.13 0.18 10.85
N LYS A 26 9.14 -0.58 10.41
CA LYS A 26 10.08 -1.29 11.25
C LYS A 26 11.39 -1.47 10.51
N LYS A 27 12.52 -1.18 11.18
CA LYS A 27 13.85 -1.35 10.58
C LYS A 27 14.01 -2.76 10.01
N MET A 28 14.26 -2.84 8.71
CA MET A 28 14.46 -4.10 8.02
C MET A 28 15.89 -4.62 8.22
N ASN A 29 16.00 -5.86 8.69
CA ASN A 29 17.29 -6.54 8.77
C ASN A 29 17.58 -7.23 7.42
N LYS A 30 18.44 -6.63 6.61
CA LYS A 30 18.79 -7.12 5.27
C LYS A 30 19.51 -8.49 5.30
N ASN A 31 20.13 -8.87 6.42
CA ASN A 31 20.75 -10.20 6.57
C ASN A 31 19.68 -11.30 6.69
N VAL A 32 18.53 -10.97 7.28
CA VAL A 32 17.38 -11.89 7.39
C VAL A 32 16.45 -11.75 6.19
N PHE A 33 16.28 -10.55 5.68
CA PHE A 33 15.34 -10.19 4.61
C PHE A 33 16.11 -9.82 3.33
N SER A 34 16.82 -10.81 2.76
CA SER A 34 17.62 -10.63 1.55
C SER A 34 16.78 -10.34 0.32
N PHE A 35 17.44 -9.85 -0.74
CA PHE A 35 16.81 -9.65 -2.06
C PHE A 35 16.08 -10.90 -2.56
N ILE A 36 16.71 -12.08 -2.46
CA ILE A 36 16.15 -13.35 -2.90
C ILE A 36 14.86 -13.65 -2.12
N LYS A 37 14.90 -13.51 -0.78
CA LYS A 37 13.75 -13.77 0.07
C LYS A 37 12.58 -12.82 -0.21
N LEU A 38 12.86 -11.53 -0.38
CA LEU A 38 11.83 -10.56 -0.75
C LEU A 38 11.21 -10.87 -2.10
N LYS A 39 12.04 -11.20 -3.09
CA LYS A 39 11.57 -11.61 -4.43
C LYS A 39 10.68 -12.84 -4.39
N GLU A 40 11.02 -13.83 -3.58
CA GLU A 40 10.19 -15.03 -3.37
C GLU A 40 8.85 -14.71 -2.72
N ILE A 41 8.83 -13.82 -1.72
CA ILE A 41 7.60 -13.37 -1.06
C ILE A 41 6.69 -12.68 -2.09
N ILE A 42 7.20 -11.72 -2.83
CA ILE A 42 6.42 -10.99 -3.84
C ILE A 42 5.85 -11.95 -4.89
N LYS A 43 6.66 -12.91 -5.35
CA LYS A 43 6.22 -13.92 -6.34
C LYS A 43 5.11 -14.83 -5.82
N LYS A 44 5.00 -15.03 -4.52
CA LYS A 44 3.99 -15.91 -3.88
C LYS A 44 2.72 -15.17 -3.48
N LEU A 45 2.64 -13.85 -3.66
CA LEU A 45 1.41 -13.10 -3.38
C LEU A 45 0.29 -13.61 -4.29
N PRO A 46 -0.92 -13.83 -3.74
CA PRO A 46 -2.07 -14.20 -4.55
C PRO A 46 -2.55 -13.01 -5.42
N ASP A 47 -3.32 -13.30 -6.47
CA ASP A 47 -3.75 -12.30 -7.45
C ASP A 47 -4.55 -11.13 -6.86
N ASN A 48 -5.19 -11.34 -5.72
CA ASN A 48 -5.95 -10.31 -5.01
C ASN A 48 -5.10 -9.46 -4.03
N HIS A 49 -3.78 -9.70 -3.96
CA HIS A 49 -2.84 -9.02 -3.08
C HIS A 49 -1.74 -8.37 -3.92
N ASN A 50 -1.88 -7.09 -4.18
CA ASN A 50 -0.97 -6.36 -5.06
C ASN A 50 -0.25 -5.23 -4.31
N ILE A 51 1.02 -5.05 -4.65
CA ILE A 51 1.84 -3.94 -4.17
C ILE A 51 2.08 -3.01 -5.35
N TYR A 52 1.73 -1.74 -5.18
CA TYR A 52 1.93 -0.70 -6.18
C TYR A 52 2.99 0.28 -5.74
N VAL A 53 3.82 0.71 -6.66
CA VAL A 53 4.88 1.69 -6.44
C VAL A 53 4.65 2.92 -7.29
N PHE A 54 5.00 4.08 -6.76
CA PHE A 54 5.05 5.33 -7.50
C PHE A 54 6.51 5.64 -7.87
N LEU A 55 6.74 5.80 -9.16
CA LEU A 55 8.05 6.14 -9.72
C LEU A 55 8.12 7.62 -10.05
N LYS A 56 9.15 8.29 -9.57
CA LYS A 56 9.52 9.64 -9.95
C LYS A 56 10.99 9.66 -10.34
N ASP A 57 11.29 10.12 -11.55
CA ASP A 57 12.64 10.14 -12.09
C ASP A 57 13.39 8.79 -11.97
N ASN A 58 12.66 7.70 -12.22
CA ASN A 58 13.08 6.30 -12.06
C ASN A 58 13.36 5.84 -10.61
N GLU A 59 13.06 6.65 -9.61
CA GLU A 59 13.17 6.30 -8.20
C GLU A 59 11.80 5.90 -7.64
N ILE A 60 11.75 4.87 -6.79
CA ILE A 60 10.53 4.52 -6.04
C ILE A 60 10.39 5.48 -4.85
N VAL A 61 9.40 6.35 -4.91
CA VAL A 61 9.15 7.37 -3.88
C VAL A 61 7.88 7.10 -3.04
N GLY A 62 7.12 6.09 -3.40
CA GLY A 62 5.94 5.67 -2.63
C GLY A 62 5.59 4.22 -2.91
N VAL A 63 5.00 3.57 -1.91
CA VAL A 63 4.49 2.21 -2.00
C VAL A 63 3.15 2.11 -1.28
N ILE A 64 2.24 1.32 -1.82
CA ILE A 64 0.94 1.01 -1.25
C ILE A 64 0.58 -0.43 -1.57
N THR A 65 0.11 -1.16 -0.56
CA THR A 65 -0.43 -2.51 -0.75
C THR A 65 -1.95 -2.45 -0.80
N LEU A 66 -2.55 -3.14 -1.75
CA LEU A 66 -3.99 -3.32 -1.87
C LEU A 66 -4.32 -4.81 -1.85
N ILE A 67 -5.18 -5.19 -0.91
CA ILE A 67 -5.76 -6.54 -0.84
C ILE A 67 -7.25 -6.41 -1.14
N ILE A 68 -7.75 -7.15 -2.13
CA ILE A 68 -9.18 -7.21 -2.46
C ILE A 68 -9.77 -8.45 -1.81
N GLU A 69 -10.62 -8.24 -0.81
CA GLU A 69 -11.29 -9.33 -0.09
C GLU A 69 -12.69 -9.55 -0.66
N GLN A 70 -12.98 -10.78 -1.11
CA GLN A 70 -14.33 -11.19 -1.50
C GLN A 70 -15.21 -11.37 -0.25
N LYS A 71 -16.36 -10.71 -0.22
CA LYS A 71 -17.37 -10.89 0.82
C LYS A 71 -18.53 -11.76 0.33
N ILE A 72 -19.18 -12.44 1.27
CA ILE A 72 -20.48 -13.09 1.06
C ILE A 72 -21.60 -12.10 1.34
N ILE A 73 -21.45 -11.29 2.40
CA ILE A 73 -22.36 -10.18 2.73
C ILE A 73 -22.26 -9.06 1.68
N HIS A 74 -23.19 -8.09 1.72
CA HIS A 74 -23.27 -6.98 0.76
C HIS A 74 -23.37 -7.46 -0.70
N ASP A 75 -24.21 -8.48 -0.94
CA ASP A 75 -24.50 -9.01 -2.27
C ASP A 75 -23.26 -9.52 -3.02
N GLY A 76 -22.29 -10.06 -2.28
CA GLY A 76 -21.04 -10.57 -2.86
C GLY A 76 -20.07 -9.50 -3.34
N LYS A 77 -20.22 -8.26 -2.89
CA LYS A 77 -19.24 -7.20 -3.19
C LYS A 77 -17.93 -7.42 -2.43
N CYS A 78 -16.88 -6.77 -2.90
CA CYS A 78 -15.57 -6.85 -2.28
C CYS A 78 -15.30 -5.70 -1.28
N VAL A 79 -14.24 -5.85 -0.50
CA VAL A 79 -13.64 -4.80 0.33
C VAL A 79 -12.18 -4.63 -0.09
N GLY A 80 -11.75 -3.41 -0.33
CA GLY A 80 -10.35 -3.08 -0.52
C GLY A 80 -9.68 -2.80 0.83
N HIS A 81 -8.55 -3.45 1.12
CA HIS A 81 -7.71 -3.18 2.27
C HIS A 81 -6.44 -2.48 1.81
N ILE A 82 -6.20 -1.27 2.32
CA ILE A 82 -4.92 -0.58 2.13
C ILE A 82 -4.02 -0.94 3.29
N GLU A 83 -2.84 -1.47 2.96
CA GLU A 83 -1.82 -1.87 3.90
C GLU A 83 -0.47 -1.26 3.51
N ASP A 84 0.43 -1.12 4.49
CA ASP A 84 1.83 -0.73 4.28
C ASP A 84 1.99 0.49 3.35
N PHE A 85 1.14 1.51 3.53
CA PHE A 85 1.18 2.73 2.74
C PHE A 85 2.24 3.68 3.26
N VAL A 86 3.28 3.92 2.48
CA VAL A 86 4.39 4.81 2.85
C VAL A 86 4.86 5.64 1.67
N ILE A 87 5.18 6.90 1.95
CA ILE A 87 5.77 7.84 1.00
C ILE A 87 7.15 8.26 1.53
N LYS A 88 8.14 8.32 0.65
CA LYS A 88 9.48 8.82 0.94
C LYS A 88 9.38 10.22 1.57
N LYS A 89 10.17 10.47 2.62
CA LYS A 89 10.04 11.66 3.48
C LYS A 89 9.95 12.97 2.68
N ASP A 90 10.81 13.13 1.70
CA ASP A 90 10.89 14.35 0.89
C ASP A 90 9.72 14.53 -0.09
N HIS A 91 8.91 13.48 -0.27
CA HIS A 91 7.73 13.46 -1.13
C HIS A 91 6.40 13.45 -0.39
N ARG A 92 6.39 13.48 0.97
CA ARG A 92 5.17 13.39 1.79
C ARG A 92 4.22 14.56 1.64
N LYS A 93 4.72 15.74 1.26
CA LYS A 93 3.92 16.96 1.05
C LYS A 93 3.58 17.21 -0.42
N THR A 94 3.86 16.24 -1.27
CA THR A 94 3.55 16.30 -2.70
C THR A 94 2.26 15.54 -3.03
N GLU A 95 1.87 15.56 -4.29
CA GLU A 95 0.69 14.84 -4.79
C GLU A 95 0.80 13.31 -4.80
N VAL A 96 2.00 12.74 -4.59
CA VAL A 96 2.27 11.29 -4.68
C VAL A 96 1.30 10.46 -3.85
N SER A 97 1.06 10.87 -2.60
CA SER A 97 0.14 10.14 -1.72
C SER A 97 -1.31 10.20 -2.22
N THR A 98 -1.72 11.33 -2.77
CA THR A 98 -3.06 11.50 -3.35
C THR A 98 -3.23 10.62 -4.58
N LEU A 99 -2.24 10.62 -5.48
CA LEU A 99 -2.28 9.83 -6.70
C LEU A 99 -2.33 8.33 -6.43
N LEU A 100 -1.57 7.83 -5.44
CA LEU A 100 -1.63 6.43 -5.03
C LEU A 100 -3.00 6.06 -4.43
N LEU A 101 -3.56 6.90 -3.56
CA LEU A 101 -4.89 6.66 -2.99
C LEU A 101 -5.99 6.71 -4.05
N ASP A 102 -5.94 7.64 -4.98
CA ASP A 102 -6.92 7.75 -6.07
C ASP A 102 -6.81 6.55 -7.04
N TYR A 103 -5.59 6.10 -7.32
CA TYR A 103 -5.38 4.88 -8.11
C TYR A 103 -6.01 3.64 -7.44
N VAL A 104 -5.81 3.47 -6.14
CA VAL A 104 -6.43 2.38 -5.37
C VAL A 104 -7.95 2.48 -5.38
N LYS A 105 -8.53 3.69 -5.29
CA LYS A 105 -10.00 3.88 -5.40
C LYS A 105 -10.52 3.38 -6.75
N ILE A 106 -9.85 3.74 -7.85
CA ILE A 106 -10.21 3.27 -9.20
C ILE A 106 -10.17 1.74 -9.26
N LEU A 107 -9.11 1.12 -8.75
CA LEU A 107 -8.99 -0.34 -8.72
C LEU A 107 -10.11 -0.99 -7.89
N CYS A 108 -10.47 -0.42 -6.75
CA CYS A 108 -11.56 -0.91 -5.91
C CYS A 108 -12.92 -0.80 -6.61
N GLU A 109 -13.19 0.29 -7.32
CA GLU A 109 -14.40 0.45 -8.13
C GLU A 109 -14.46 -0.61 -9.24
N GLN A 110 -13.36 -0.85 -9.95
CA GLN A 110 -13.25 -1.88 -10.99
C GLN A 110 -13.46 -3.31 -10.45
N ASN A 111 -13.10 -3.55 -9.19
CA ASN A 111 -13.29 -4.83 -8.50
C ASN A 111 -14.60 -4.92 -7.70
N ASN A 112 -15.58 -4.04 -7.97
CA ASN A 112 -16.86 -4.03 -7.30
C ASN A 112 -16.78 -3.97 -5.77
N CYS A 113 -15.83 -3.20 -5.23
CA CYS A 113 -15.72 -2.97 -3.80
C CYS A 113 -16.83 -2.01 -3.33
N TYR A 114 -17.44 -2.30 -2.18
CA TYR A 114 -18.41 -1.39 -1.56
C TYR A 114 -17.76 -0.42 -0.56
N LYS A 115 -16.54 -0.71 -0.13
CA LYS A 115 -15.72 0.18 0.71
C LYS A 115 -14.24 -0.12 0.59
N ILE A 116 -13.43 0.82 1.06
CA ILE A 116 -11.99 0.66 1.31
C ILE A 116 -11.76 0.88 2.80
N ILE A 117 -10.94 0.04 3.41
CA ILE A 117 -10.53 0.19 4.81
C ILE A 117 -9.02 0.31 4.91
N LEU A 118 -8.56 1.00 5.94
CA LEU A 118 -7.15 1.12 6.31
C LEU A 118 -7.04 1.43 7.82
N ASP A 119 -5.89 1.11 8.37
CA ASP A 119 -5.52 1.54 9.70
C ASP A 119 -4.58 2.73 9.61
N CYS A 120 -4.73 3.68 10.52
CA CYS A 120 -3.83 4.82 10.56
C CYS A 120 -3.51 5.23 12.00
N ASN A 121 -2.37 5.87 12.16
CA ASN A 121 -2.07 6.57 13.41
C ASN A 121 -3.12 7.68 13.62
N PRO A 122 -3.63 7.89 14.86
CA PRO A 122 -4.59 8.94 15.17
C PRO A 122 -4.19 10.34 14.66
N LEU A 123 -2.89 10.64 14.59
CA LEU A 123 -2.39 11.90 14.04
C LEU A 123 -2.66 12.08 12.54
N LEU A 124 -2.96 10.99 11.82
CA LEU A 124 -3.29 11.00 10.40
C LEU A 124 -4.81 10.98 10.13
N GLU A 125 -5.65 10.92 11.15
CA GLU A 125 -7.11 10.88 10.99
C GLU A 125 -7.62 12.05 10.13
N ASN A 126 -7.19 13.27 10.44
CA ASN A 126 -7.55 14.46 9.66
C ASN A 126 -7.10 14.39 8.19
N TYR A 127 -5.95 13.79 7.92
CA TYR A 127 -5.46 13.61 6.57
C TYR A 127 -6.40 12.70 5.76
N TYR A 128 -6.79 11.55 6.33
CA TYR A 128 -7.67 10.61 5.65
C TYR A 128 -9.12 11.12 5.57
N THR A 129 -9.61 11.84 6.58
CA THR A 129 -10.94 12.47 6.56
C THR A 129 -11.07 13.46 5.39
N LYS A 130 -10.04 14.28 5.13
CA LYS A 130 -10.00 15.17 3.96
C LYS A 130 -9.98 14.42 2.63
N LYS A 131 -9.62 13.14 2.62
CA LYS A 131 -9.65 12.24 1.45
C LYS A 131 -10.97 11.44 1.34
N GLY A 132 -11.95 11.73 2.20
CA GLY A 132 -13.27 11.10 2.19
C GLY A 132 -13.38 9.83 3.03
N TYR A 133 -12.34 9.45 3.77
CA TYR A 133 -12.42 8.35 4.73
C TYR A 133 -13.12 8.80 6.02
N LYS A 134 -13.70 7.85 6.73
CA LYS A 134 -14.38 8.08 8.01
C LYS A 134 -13.86 7.11 9.05
N ASN A 135 -13.71 7.54 10.29
CA ASN A 135 -13.44 6.65 11.41
C ASN A 135 -14.57 5.61 11.51
N ASN A 136 -14.23 4.34 11.48
CA ASN A 136 -15.18 3.22 11.42
C ASN A 136 -14.94 2.19 12.52
N GLY A 137 -14.37 2.57 13.63
CA GLY A 137 -14.20 1.71 14.79
C GLY A 137 -12.77 1.64 15.32
N ILE A 138 -12.49 0.60 16.07
CA ILE A 138 -11.21 0.37 16.75
C ILE A 138 -10.51 -0.81 16.08
N ASN A 139 -9.23 -0.65 15.78
CA ASN A 139 -8.36 -1.75 15.40
C ASN A 139 -7.83 -2.45 16.65
N MET A 140 -7.84 -3.77 16.64
CA MET A 140 -7.30 -4.61 17.71
C MET A 140 -6.32 -5.62 17.12
N ALA A 141 -5.18 -5.81 17.79
CA ALA A 141 -4.16 -6.74 17.36
C ALA A 141 -3.80 -7.73 18.50
N TYR A 142 -3.54 -8.97 18.14
CA TYR A 142 -2.95 -9.97 19.00
C TYR A 142 -1.57 -10.35 18.43
N TYR A 143 -0.54 -10.24 19.23
CA TYR A 143 0.85 -10.53 18.81
C TYR A 143 1.29 -11.90 19.34
N PHE A 144 2.02 -12.64 18.50
CA PHE A 144 2.62 -13.94 18.82
C PHE A 144 4.06 -13.78 19.29
#